data_511f9f7b0144426194972f46ea22b9c7
#
_entry.id   511f9f7b0144426194972f46ea22b9c7
#
_cell.length_a   1.000
_cell.length_b   1.000
_cell.length_c   1.000
_cell.angle_alpha   90.00
_cell.angle_beta   90.00
_cell.angle_gamma   90.00
#
_symmetry.space_group_name_H-M   'P 1'
#
loop_
_entity.id
_entity.type
_entity.pdbx_description
1 polymer ?
#
loop_
_entity_poly.entity_id
_entity_poly.type
_entity_poly.pdbx_seq_one_letter_code
_entity_poly.pdbx_strand_id
1 'polypeptide(L)'
;MTLILSCATQKYAIQVADRRLTIIGGKGNGHVVDDNANKSLLFCGRMAFRYTGLAHIISEKTDKWLTRILSESKCESLSDACNCIRDSATEYFKRLSISKILKRQAFVGVGWTKSSTDEHFKPIVCQISNAIDSSGNWINEANDKFELKYSILEETVKFGLLSAGHEFKGAHRNIVMRYLHECIENDENPYDIMKILADAIRTVSTYDSTVGEALLAVSIPKVRAGEKAVFAIASTPNKDSLTFLYIIPVGDNKGIQYGPNFVCAGSAMTDFQGGPIPSSGN
;
A
#
# COMPACT_ATOMS: atom_id res chain seq x y z
N MET A 1 -12.97 -3.87 5.37
CA MET A 1 -12.13 -3.82 4.13
C MET A 1 -11.10 -2.72 4.28
N THR A 2 -9.96 -2.78 3.61
CA THR A 2 -8.94 -1.72 3.63
C THR A 2 -9.17 -0.77 2.46
N LEU A 3 -8.86 0.50 2.62
CA LEU A 3 -8.72 1.42 1.48
C LEU A 3 -7.24 1.74 1.26
N ILE A 4 -6.76 1.46 0.06
CA ILE A 4 -5.40 1.77 -0.41
C ILE A 4 -5.52 2.82 -1.51
N LEU A 5 -4.80 3.93 -1.36
CA LEU A 5 -4.65 4.96 -2.38
C LEU A 5 -3.18 5.04 -2.78
N SER A 6 -2.90 4.92 -4.08
CA SER A 6 -1.55 4.96 -4.64
C SER A 6 -1.50 6.06 -5.69
N CYS A 7 -0.62 7.02 -5.50
CA CYS A 7 -0.38 8.12 -6.43
C CYS A 7 1.05 8.04 -6.94
N ALA A 8 1.21 7.96 -8.26
CA ALA A 8 2.51 8.06 -8.90
C ALA A 8 2.58 9.38 -9.67
N THR A 9 3.68 10.11 -9.51
CA THR A 9 4.01 11.35 -10.22
C THR A 9 5.35 11.21 -10.90
N GLN A 10 5.81 12.23 -11.62
CA GLN A 10 7.14 12.21 -12.23
C GLN A 10 8.28 12.37 -11.21
N LYS A 11 7.99 12.74 -9.95
CA LYS A 11 8.98 12.93 -8.88
C LYS A 11 8.82 11.94 -7.71
N TYR A 12 7.58 11.48 -7.45
CA TYR A 12 7.27 10.68 -6.27
C TYR A 12 6.33 9.52 -6.59
N ALA A 13 6.59 8.38 -5.95
CA ALA A 13 5.64 7.27 -5.85
C ALA A 13 5.13 7.19 -4.42
N ILE A 14 3.83 7.43 -4.22
CA ILE A 14 3.23 7.62 -2.90
C ILE A 14 2.12 6.62 -2.70
N GLN A 15 2.07 5.99 -1.52
CA GLN A 15 1.01 5.06 -1.16
C GLN A 15 0.56 5.31 0.29
N VAL A 16 -0.74 5.45 0.46
CA VAL A 16 -1.38 5.58 1.78
C VAL A 16 -2.45 4.52 1.93
N ALA A 17 -2.52 3.88 3.09
CA ALA A 17 -3.60 2.95 3.43
C ALA A 17 -3.90 2.96 4.92
N ASP A 18 -5.12 2.56 5.26
CA ASP A 18 -5.51 2.28 6.62
C ASP A 18 -4.84 1.00 7.16
N ARG A 19 -4.74 0.93 8.49
CA ARG A 19 -4.11 -0.18 9.22
C ARG A 19 -5.10 -1.15 9.86
N ARG A 20 -6.41 -0.89 9.70
CA ARG A 20 -7.47 -1.68 10.35
C ARG A 20 -7.60 -3.07 9.76
N LEU A 21 -7.58 -4.09 10.63
CA LEU A 21 -8.02 -5.44 10.32
C LEU A 21 -9.41 -5.68 10.89
N THR A 22 -10.31 -6.18 10.05
CA THR A 22 -11.66 -6.55 10.45
C THR A 22 -11.93 -8.01 10.13
N ILE A 23 -12.61 -8.72 11.05
CA ILE A 23 -13.22 -10.00 10.74
C ILE A 23 -14.64 -9.74 10.27
N ILE A 24 -14.99 -10.23 9.10
CA ILE A 24 -16.36 -10.19 8.62
C ILE A 24 -17.11 -11.36 9.26
N GLY A 25 -17.94 -11.06 10.25
CA GLY A 25 -18.86 -12.05 10.83
C GLY A 25 -20.00 -12.41 9.88
N GLY A 26 -20.64 -13.58 10.06
CA GLY A 26 -21.69 -14.10 9.19
C GLY A 26 -22.97 -13.25 9.05
N LYS A 27 -23.07 -12.10 9.72
CA LYS A 27 -24.17 -11.13 9.63
C LYS A 27 -23.74 -9.76 9.04
N GLY A 28 -22.56 -9.69 8.41
CA GLY A 28 -22.11 -8.46 7.72
C GLY A 28 -21.51 -7.36 8.61
N ASN A 29 -21.61 -7.48 9.93
CA ASN A 29 -20.98 -6.52 10.84
C ASN A 29 -19.51 -6.92 11.04
N GLY A 30 -18.60 -6.14 10.45
CA GLY A 30 -17.17 -6.30 10.64
C GLY A 30 -16.78 -6.02 12.10
N HIS A 31 -16.13 -6.97 12.76
CA HIS A 31 -15.52 -6.74 14.08
C HIS A 31 -14.07 -6.33 13.92
N VAL A 32 -13.68 -5.20 14.50
CA VAL A 32 -12.30 -4.71 14.48
C VAL A 32 -11.43 -5.61 15.36
N VAL A 33 -10.34 -6.12 14.79
CA VAL A 33 -9.41 -7.02 15.47
C VAL A 33 -8.11 -6.27 15.81
N ASP A 34 -7.67 -5.41 14.91
CA ASP A 34 -6.43 -4.68 15.06
C ASP A 34 -6.52 -3.38 14.25
N ASP A 35 -6.22 -2.25 14.86
CA ASP A 35 -6.17 -0.93 14.21
C ASP A 35 -4.73 -0.51 13.83
N ASN A 36 -3.73 -1.33 14.17
CA ASN A 36 -2.32 -1.03 13.96
C ASN A 36 -1.59 -2.09 13.13
N ALA A 37 -2.31 -2.88 12.36
CA ALA A 37 -1.71 -3.92 11.55
C ALA A 37 -0.73 -3.35 10.53
N ASN A 38 0.38 -4.09 10.31
CA ASN A 38 1.26 -3.82 9.19
C ASN A 38 0.65 -4.43 7.92
N LYS A 39 0.42 -3.63 6.90
CA LYS A 39 -0.08 -4.07 5.59
C LYS A 39 0.86 -3.66 4.46
N SER A 40 2.06 -3.24 4.80
CA SER A 40 2.98 -2.61 3.86
C SER A 40 4.30 -3.35 3.80
N LEU A 41 4.83 -3.45 2.58
CA LEU A 41 6.16 -3.96 2.30
C LEU A 41 6.87 -3.00 1.34
N LEU A 42 8.13 -2.70 1.61
CA LEU A 42 9.00 -1.96 0.73
C LEU A 42 9.98 -2.93 0.06
N PHE A 43 9.92 -3.00 -1.27
CA PHE A 43 10.79 -3.84 -2.08
C PHE A 43 11.94 -3.02 -2.66
N CYS A 44 13.16 -3.37 -2.26
CA CYS A 44 14.43 -2.74 -2.70
C CYS A 44 14.45 -1.20 -2.61
N GLY A 45 13.67 -0.61 -1.71
CA GLY A 45 13.55 0.85 -1.61
C GLY A 45 12.94 1.55 -2.83
N ARG A 46 12.40 0.80 -3.78
CA ARG A 46 11.89 1.30 -5.08
C ARG A 46 10.42 1.09 -5.30
N MET A 47 9.82 0.13 -4.60
CA MET A 47 8.41 -0.20 -4.73
C MET A 47 7.80 -0.43 -3.35
N ALA A 48 6.66 0.21 -3.10
CA ALA A 48 5.82 -0.10 -1.97
C ALA A 48 4.69 -1.03 -2.40
N PHE A 49 4.53 -2.16 -1.71
CA PHE A 49 3.41 -3.08 -1.87
C PHE A 49 2.50 -3.03 -0.65
N ARG A 50 1.20 -3.11 -0.88
CA ARG A 50 0.17 -3.27 0.14
C ARG A 50 -0.85 -4.28 -0.29
N TYR A 51 -1.62 -4.78 0.68
CA TYR A 51 -2.69 -5.72 0.38
C TYR A 51 -4.02 -5.31 0.99
N THR A 52 -5.09 -5.76 0.37
CA THR A 52 -6.47 -5.74 0.88
C THR A 52 -7.14 -7.08 0.62
N GLY A 53 -7.98 -7.52 1.53
CA GLY A 53 -8.61 -8.83 1.54
C GLY A 53 -8.25 -9.61 2.81
N LEU A 54 -7.78 -10.84 2.66
CA LEU A 54 -7.43 -11.70 3.79
C LEU A 54 -6.24 -11.18 4.57
N ALA A 55 -6.38 -11.07 5.88
CA ALA A 55 -5.30 -10.71 6.80
C ALA A 55 -4.29 -11.86 7.00
N HIS A 56 -4.74 -13.10 6.77
CA HIS A 56 -3.92 -14.31 6.87
C HIS A 56 -4.11 -15.16 5.62
N ILE A 57 -3.00 -15.65 5.09
CA ILE A 57 -2.96 -16.64 4.03
C ILE A 57 -2.53 -17.96 4.69
N ILE A 58 -3.49 -18.92 4.80
CA ILE A 58 -3.34 -20.15 5.59
C ILE A 58 -3.12 -19.78 7.07
N SER A 59 -1.97 -20.05 7.64
CA SER A 59 -1.62 -19.78 9.05
C SER A 59 -0.71 -18.57 9.22
N GLU A 60 -0.28 -17.93 8.13
CA GLU A 60 0.69 -16.84 8.14
C GLU A 60 0.00 -15.49 7.90
N LYS A 61 0.41 -14.42 8.61
CA LYS A 61 -0.05 -13.06 8.31
C LYS A 61 0.34 -12.69 6.88
N THR A 62 -0.56 -12.04 6.15
CA THR A 62 -0.36 -11.73 4.72
C THR A 62 0.88 -10.88 4.46
N ASP A 63 1.23 -9.95 5.34
CA ASP A 63 2.47 -9.15 5.24
C ASP A 63 3.73 -10.03 5.40
N LYS A 64 3.72 -11.00 6.32
CA LYS A 64 4.81 -11.95 6.51
C LYS A 64 4.95 -12.90 5.32
N TRP A 65 3.81 -13.44 4.86
CA TRP A 65 3.77 -14.27 3.67
C TRP A 65 4.36 -13.54 2.45
N LEU A 66 3.94 -12.28 2.22
CA LEU A 66 4.45 -11.48 1.12
C LEU A 66 5.96 -11.24 1.23
N THR A 67 6.43 -10.94 2.45
CA THR A 67 7.86 -10.75 2.73
C THR A 67 8.65 -12.02 2.46
N ARG A 68 8.16 -13.17 2.92
CA ARG A 68 8.82 -14.47 2.75
C ARG A 68 8.95 -14.86 1.28
N ILE A 69 7.84 -14.83 0.51
CA ILE A 69 7.88 -15.24 -0.90
C ILE A 69 8.85 -14.38 -1.72
N LEU A 70 8.90 -13.07 -1.47
CA LEU A 70 9.80 -12.17 -2.18
C LEU A 70 11.27 -12.34 -1.78
N SER A 71 11.54 -12.67 -0.51
CA SER A 71 12.91 -12.93 -0.08
C SER A 71 13.43 -14.31 -0.55
N GLU A 72 12.59 -15.36 -0.47
CA GLU A 72 12.95 -16.71 -0.89
C GLU A 72 13.18 -16.81 -2.41
N SER A 73 12.37 -16.10 -3.21
CA SER A 73 12.48 -16.11 -4.68
C SER A 73 13.63 -15.25 -5.20
N LYS A 74 14.31 -14.51 -4.33
CA LYS A 74 15.47 -13.66 -4.68
C LYS A 74 15.17 -12.74 -5.88
N CYS A 75 13.94 -12.19 -5.94
CA CYS A 75 13.55 -11.31 -7.02
C CYS A 75 14.51 -10.12 -7.13
N GLU A 76 15.03 -9.88 -8.32
CA GLU A 76 15.97 -8.80 -8.60
C GLU A 76 15.29 -7.61 -9.26
N SER A 77 14.24 -7.88 -10.05
CA SER A 77 13.46 -6.87 -10.74
C SER A 77 12.07 -6.72 -10.16
N LEU A 78 11.43 -5.59 -10.46
CA LEU A 78 10.03 -5.36 -10.15
C LEU A 78 9.11 -6.35 -10.87
N SER A 79 9.43 -6.68 -12.13
CA SER A 79 8.67 -7.65 -12.91
C SER A 79 8.70 -9.02 -12.24
N ASP A 80 9.87 -9.45 -11.76
CA ASP A 80 10.01 -10.73 -11.04
C ASP A 80 9.21 -10.72 -9.75
N ALA A 81 9.27 -9.62 -9.00
CA ALA A 81 8.50 -9.47 -7.77
C ALA A 81 6.98 -9.54 -8.02
N CYS A 82 6.49 -8.84 -9.04
CA CYS A 82 5.08 -8.88 -9.39
C CYS A 82 4.63 -10.28 -9.87
N ASN A 83 5.43 -10.93 -10.70
CA ASN A 83 5.14 -12.29 -11.17
C ASN A 83 5.19 -13.29 -10.00
N CYS A 84 6.20 -13.18 -9.11
CA CYS A 84 6.30 -14.01 -7.93
C CYS A 84 5.06 -13.89 -7.03
N ILE A 85 4.59 -12.66 -6.77
CA ILE A 85 3.36 -12.43 -5.99
C ILE A 85 2.16 -13.06 -6.70
N ARG A 86 1.97 -12.82 -8.01
CA ARG A 86 0.85 -13.35 -8.80
C ARG A 86 0.81 -14.87 -8.76
N ASP A 87 1.93 -15.51 -9.06
CA ASP A 87 1.99 -16.96 -9.20
C ASP A 87 1.87 -17.66 -7.85
N SER A 88 2.58 -17.16 -6.82
CA SER A 88 2.45 -17.67 -5.47
C SER A 88 1.04 -17.49 -4.91
N ALA A 89 0.42 -16.32 -5.09
CA ALA A 89 -0.95 -16.10 -4.65
C ALA A 89 -1.94 -17.03 -5.37
N THR A 90 -1.77 -17.22 -6.69
CA THR A 90 -2.61 -18.15 -7.45
C THR A 90 -2.55 -19.56 -6.88
N GLU A 91 -1.35 -20.08 -6.61
CA GLU A 91 -1.18 -21.43 -6.05
C GLU A 91 -1.71 -21.57 -4.62
N TYR A 92 -1.48 -20.57 -3.77
CA TYR A 92 -1.96 -20.62 -2.38
C TYR A 92 -3.47 -20.49 -2.29
N PHE A 93 -4.09 -19.58 -3.05
CA PHE A 93 -5.53 -19.33 -2.97
C PHE A 93 -6.37 -20.47 -3.56
N LYS A 94 -5.83 -21.26 -4.50
CA LYS A 94 -6.47 -22.51 -4.96
C LYS A 94 -6.71 -23.49 -3.80
N ARG A 95 -5.81 -23.55 -2.83
CA ARG A 95 -5.84 -24.50 -1.71
C ARG A 95 -6.76 -24.06 -0.55
N LEU A 96 -7.21 -22.80 -0.56
CA LEU A 96 -8.09 -22.29 0.49
C LEU A 96 -9.51 -22.85 0.33
N SER A 97 -10.02 -23.52 1.36
CA SER A 97 -11.40 -24.06 1.40
C SER A 97 -12.37 -23.04 1.98
N ILE A 98 -12.43 -21.83 1.40
CA ILE A 98 -13.37 -20.78 1.77
C ILE A 98 -14.16 -20.30 0.54
N SER A 99 -15.29 -19.61 0.76
CA SER A 99 -16.12 -19.12 -0.35
C SER A 99 -15.37 -18.14 -1.26
N LYS A 100 -15.70 -18.10 -2.54
CA LYS A 100 -15.09 -17.19 -3.52
C LYS A 100 -15.24 -15.71 -3.14
N ILE A 101 -16.33 -15.34 -2.49
CA ILE A 101 -16.55 -13.97 -1.98
C ILE A 101 -15.47 -13.59 -0.96
N LEU A 102 -15.13 -14.51 -0.06
CA LEU A 102 -14.12 -14.29 0.98
C LEU A 102 -12.69 -14.43 0.46
N LYS A 103 -12.48 -15.11 -0.67
CA LYS A 103 -11.15 -15.25 -1.30
C LYS A 103 -10.66 -13.99 -2.02
N ARG A 104 -11.46 -12.94 -2.12
CA ARG A 104 -11.06 -11.73 -2.82
C ARG A 104 -9.85 -11.10 -2.18
N GLN A 105 -8.78 -10.94 -2.97
CA GLN A 105 -7.50 -10.39 -2.55
C GLN A 105 -6.93 -9.49 -3.62
N ALA A 106 -6.29 -8.40 -3.19
CA ALA A 106 -5.47 -7.60 -4.06
C ALA A 106 -4.17 -7.19 -3.37
N PHE A 107 -3.10 -7.22 -4.15
CA PHE A 107 -1.82 -6.61 -3.81
C PHE A 107 -1.63 -5.42 -4.74
N VAL A 108 -1.29 -4.27 -4.19
CA VAL A 108 -1.16 -3.02 -4.92
C VAL A 108 0.24 -2.50 -4.74
N GLY A 109 0.90 -2.18 -5.84
CA GLY A 109 2.24 -1.63 -5.83
C GLY A 109 2.30 -0.24 -6.46
N VAL A 110 3.17 0.62 -5.91
CA VAL A 110 3.55 1.90 -6.51
C VAL A 110 5.05 2.10 -6.33
N GLY A 111 5.72 2.61 -7.36
CA GLY A 111 7.17 2.77 -7.30
C GLY A 111 7.78 3.17 -8.63
N TRP A 112 9.00 2.68 -8.82
CA TRP A 112 9.85 3.02 -9.95
C TRP A 112 10.30 1.77 -10.68
N THR A 113 10.15 1.78 -11.99
CA THR A 113 10.65 0.72 -12.89
C THR A 113 11.64 1.30 -13.87
N LYS A 114 12.55 0.46 -14.34
CA LYS A 114 13.50 0.79 -15.40
C LYS A 114 13.57 -0.40 -16.35
N SER A 115 13.32 -0.16 -17.64
CA SER A 115 13.62 -1.14 -18.69
C SER A 115 15.13 -1.16 -18.96
N SER A 116 15.62 -2.25 -19.50
CA SER A 116 17.02 -2.36 -19.93
C SER A 116 17.40 -1.34 -21.02
N THR A 117 16.43 -0.84 -21.75
CA THR A 117 16.58 0.17 -22.82
C THR A 117 16.38 1.60 -22.34
N ASP A 118 15.85 1.81 -21.14
CA ASP A 118 15.56 3.13 -20.60
C ASP A 118 16.80 3.68 -19.86
N GLU A 119 17.11 4.96 -20.07
CA GLU A 119 18.15 5.67 -19.29
C GLU A 119 17.64 6.04 -17.89
N HIS A 120 16.33 6.27 -17.73
CA HIS A 120 15.73 6.81 -16.52
C HIS A 120 14.65 5.88 -15.94
N PHE A 121 14.47 5.98 -14.64
CA PHE A 121 13.36 5.35 -13.95
C PHE A 121 12.03 6.04 -14.31
N LYS A 122 11.01 5.23 -14.60
CA LYS A 122 9.63 5.66 -14.84
C LYS A 122 8.73 5.28 -13.67
N PRO A 123 7.77 6.14 -13.29
CA PRO A 123 6.83 5.80 -12.25
C PRO A 123 5.86 4.71 -12.72
N ILE A 124 5.54 3.79 -11.83
CA ILE A 124 4.66 2.66 -12.11
C ILE A 124 3.67 2.45 -10.97
N VAL A 125 2.45 2.11 -11.33
CA VAL A 125 1.45 1.54 -10.42
C VAL A 125 1.09 0.14 -10.92
N CYS A 126 0.92 -0.81 -10.00
CA CYS A 126 0.49 -2.16 -10.36
C CYS A 126 -0.58 -2.67 -9.39
N GLN A 127 -1.40 -3.57 -9.91
CA GLN A 127 -2.41 -4.31 -9.16
C GLN A 127 -2.34 -5.79 -9.53
N ILE A 128 -2.21 -6.62 -8.52
CA ILE A 128 -2.21 -8.08 -8.64
C ILE A 128 -3.44 -8.55 -7.86
N SER A 129 -4.46 -9.07 -8.55
CA SER A 129 -5.73 -9.37 -7.90
C SER A 129 -6.45 -10.54 -8.56
N ASN A 130 -7.19 -11.30 -7.75
CA ASN A 130 -8.14 -12.29 -8.21
C ASN A 130 -9.59 -11.77 -8.19
N ALA A 131 -9.78 -10.50 -7.87
CA ALA A 131 -11.09 -9.85 -7.75
C ALA A 131 -11.32 -8.76 -8.79
N ILE A 132 -10.62 -8.85 -9.93
CA ILE A 132 -10.80 -7.99 -11.09
C ILE A 132 -11.05 -8.82 -12.35
N ASP A 133 -11.86 -8.27 -13.27
CA ASP A 133 -12.05 -8.83 -14.60
C ASP A 133 -10.92 -8.43 -15.56
N SER A 134 -10.99 -8.91 -16.80
CA SER A 134 -10.03 -8.57 -17.86
C SER A 134 -9.97 -7.06 -18.15
N SER A 135 -11.06 -6.33 -17.92
CA SER A 135 -11.14 -4.87 -18.07
C SER A 135 -10.63 -4.11 -16.86
N GLY A 136 -10.39 -4.78 -15.70
CA GLY A 136 -9.94 -4.17 -14.46
C GLY A 136 -11.05 -3.74 -13.51
N ASN A 137 -12.30 -4.09 -13.82
CA ASN A 137 -13.40 -3.82 -12.91
C ASN A 137 -13.44 -4.85 -11.78
N TRP A 138 -13.86 -4.40 -10.60
CA TRP A 138 -14.06 -5.29 -9.46
C TRP A 138 -15.20 -6.26 -9.70
N ILE A 139 -14.99 -7.52 -9.33
CA ILE A 139 -15.98 -8.60 -9.39
C ILE A 139 -16.37 -9.07 -7.98
N ASN A 140 -17.58 -9.59 -7.86
CA ASN A 140 -18.13 -10.01 -6.58
C ASN A 140 -17.51 -11.32 -6.06
N GLU A 141 -17.07 -12.19 -6.95
CA GLU A 141 -16.45 -13.48 -6.61
C GLU A 141 -15.03 -13.54 -7.13
N ALA A 142 -14.11 -14.08 -6.33
CA ALA A 142 -12.74 -14.25 -6.72
C ALA A 142 -12.58 -15.23 -7.88
N ASN A 143 -11.74 -14.90 -8.84
CA ASN A 143 -11.22 -15.82 -9.82
C ASN A 143 -10.25 -16.83 -9.17
N ASP A 144 -10.05 -17.97 -9.83
CA ASP A 144 -9.09 -18.97 -9.38
C ASP A 144 -7.63 -18.55 -9.62
N LYS A 145 -7.41 -17.56 -10.49
CA LYS A 145 -6.10 -17.01 -10.82
C LYS A 145 -6.03 -15.53 -10.48
N PHE A 146 -4.84 -15.09 -10.10
CA PHE A 146 -4.52 -13.68 -9.96
C PHE A 146 -4.09 -13.09 -11.30
N GLU A 147 -4.64 -11.92 -11.63
CA GLU A 147 -4.24 -11.12 -12.78
C GLU A 147 -3.30 -10.00 -12.34
N LEU A 148 -2.26 -9.76 -13.13
CA LEU A 148 -1.34 -8.64 -12.96
C LEU A 148 -1.69 -7.56 -13.99
N LYS A 149 -2.01 -6.38 -13.49
CA LYS A 149 -2.14 -5.17 -14.30
C LYS A 149 -1.18 -4.11 -13.80
N TYR A 150 -0.56 -3.41 -14.72
CA TYR A 150 0.31 -2.28 -14.39
C TYR A 150 0.13 -1.14 -15.39
N SER A 151 0.43 0.05 -14.94
CA SER A 151 0.47 1.25 -15.75
C SER A 151 1.76 1.99 -15.46
N ILE A 152 2.57 2.21 -16.48
CA ILE A 152 3.76 3.05 -16.43
C ILE A 152 3.31 4.45 -16.84
N LEU A 153 3.65 5.46 -16.06
CA LEU A 153 3.33 6.84 -16.41
C LEU A 153 4.31 7.34 -17.47
N GLU A 154 3.78 7.74 -18.59
CA GLU A 154 4.53 8.47 -19.61
C GLU A 154 4.88 9.89 -19.10
N GLU A 155 5.94 10.48 -19.64
CA GLU A 155 6.45 11.79 -19.19
C GLU A 155 5.41 12.92 -19.31
N THR A 156 4.49 12.79 -20.26
CA THR A 156 3.40 13.76 -20.48
C THR A 156 2.27 13.65 -19.45
N VAL A 157 2.22 12.53 -18.70
CA VAL A 157 1.19 12.29 -17.70
C VAL A 157 1.70 12.80 -16.35
N LYS A 158 1.03 13.81 -15.78
CA LYS A 158 1.46 14.43 -14.53
C LYS A 158 1.37 13.47 -13.34
N PHE A 159 0.28 12.72 -13.23
CA PHE A 159 0.14 11.71 -12.19
C PHE A 159 -0.89 10.64 -12.55
N GLY A 160 -0.81 9.49 -11.86
CA GLY A 160 -1.78 8.41 -11.88
C GLY A 160 -2.25 8.08 -10.47
N LEU A 161 -3.57 7.92 -10.28
CA LEU A 161 -4.18 7.52 -9.01
C LEU A 161 -4.85 6.16 -9.16
N LEU A 162 -4.35 5.18 -8.41
CA LEU A 162 -4.93 3.84 -8.27
C LEU A 162 -5.54 3.70 -6.87
N SER A 163 -6.77 3.17 -6.79
CA SER A 163 -7.42 2.82 -5.53
C SER A 163 -7.75 1.33 -5.50
N ALA A 164 -7.64 0.71 -4.32
CA ALA A 164 -8.01 -0.68 -4.11
C ALA A 164 -8.63 -0.91 -2.72
N GLY A 165 -9.43 -1.97 -2.62
CA GLY A 165 -10.15 -2.34 -1.40
C GLY A 165 -11.53 -1.73 -1.35
N HIS A 166 -11.77 -0.79 -0.43
CA HIS A 166 -13.04 -0.08 -0.36
C HIS A 166 -13.30 0.74 -1.63
N GLU A 167 -14.57 0.86 -1.97
CA GLU A 167 -14.98 1.61 -3.15
C GLU A 167 -14.68 3.11 -2.98
N PHE A 168 -13.85 3.64 -3.88
CA PHE A 168 -13.45 5.04 -3.92
C PHE A 168 -13.82 5.64 -5.26
N LYS A 169 -15.06 6.14 -5.35
CA LYS A 169 -15.69 6.57 -6.60
C LYS A 169 -16.43 7.90 -6.47
N GLY A 170 -17.00 8.36 -7.61
CA GLY A 170 -17.93 9.48 -7.69
C GLY A 170 -17.35 10.80 -7.22
N ALA A 171 -18.16 11.60 -6.54
CA ALA A 171 -17.82 12.95 -6.12
C ALA A 171 -16.57 13.00 -5.24
N HIS A 172 -16.41 12.05 -4.32
CA HIS A 172 -15.25 11.99 -3.43
C HIS A 172 -13.94 11.80 -4.21
N ARG A 173 -13.91 10.85 -5.15
CA ARG A 173 -12.75 10.66 -6.04
C ARG A 173 -12.43 11.93 -6.84
N ASN A 174 -13.46 12.58 -7.39
CA ASN A 174 -13.29 13.79 -8.22
C ASN A 174 -12.70 14.95 -7.40
N ILE A 175 -13.12 15.11 -6.15
CA ILE A 175 -12.57 16.12 -5.23
C ILE A 175 -11.08 15.85 -4.98
N VAL A 176 -10.72 14.61 -4.66
CA VAL A 176 -9.33 14.23 -4.41
C VAL A 176 -8.48 14.42 -5.67
N MET A 177 -8.98 14.03 -6.84
CA MET A 177 -8.28 14.25 -8.12
C MET A 177 -8.01 15.73 -8.38
N ARG A 178 -8.96 16.62 -8.07
CA ARG A 178 -8.76 18.06 -8.21
C ARG A 178 -7.69 18.59 -7.26
N TYR A 179 -7.72 18.23 -5.98
CA TYR A 179 -6.69 18.64 -5.02
C TYR A 179 -5.29 18.10 -5.37
N LEU A 180 -5.20 16.86 -5.85
CA LEU A 180 -3.94 16.32 -6.34
C LEU A 180 -3.42 17.10 -7.54
N HIS A 181 -4.29 17.46 -8.48
CA HIS A 181 -3.92 18.25 -9.65
C HIS A 181 -3.37 19.62 -9.24
N GLU A 182 -4.10 20.34 -8.38
CA GLU A 182 -3.69 21.64 -7.86
C GLU A 182 -2.34 21.55 -7.10
N CYS A 183 -2.17 20.55 -6.23
CA CYS A 183 -0.93 20.35 -5.48
C CYS A 183 0.26 20.07 -6.41
N ILE A 184 0.10 19.16 -7.37
CA ILE A 184 1.17 18.75 -8.28
C ILE A 184 1.55 19.88 -9.25
N GLU A 185 0.60 20.72 -9.65
CA GLU A 185 0.88 21.88 -10.51
C GLU A 185 1.63 23.00 -9.79
N ASN A 186 1.37 23.21 -8.51
CA ASN A 186 1.93 24.33 -7.77
C ASN A 186 3.32 24.07 -7.20
N ASP A 187 3.56 22.93 -6.54
CA ASP A 187 4.87 22.68 -5.92
C ASP A 187 5.25 21.19 -5.85
N GLU A 188 4.31 20.28 -6.09
CA GLU A 188 4.56 18.84 -6.02
C GLU A 188 5.30 18.41 -4.73
N ASN A 189 4.84 18.87 -3.57
CA ASN A 189 5.37 18.45 -2.28
C ASN A 189 4.81 17.06 -1.92
N PRO A 190 5.65 16.04 -1.66
CA PRO A 190 5.16 14.69 -1.31
C PRO A 190 4.35 14.67 -0.01
N TYR A 191 4.61 15.58 0.91
CA TYR A 191 3.86 15.71 2.14
C TYR A 191 2.40 16.09 1.89
N ASP A 192 2.18 17.09 1.05
CA ASP A 192 0.83 17.56 0.74
C ASP A 192 0.04 16.52 -0.04
N ILE A 193 0.69 15.79 -0.96
CA ILE A 193 0.09 14.65 -1.65
C ILE A 193 -0.30 13.56 -0.64
N MET A 194 0.59 13.19 0.30
CA MET A 194 0.27 12.21 1.35
C MET A 194 -0.88 12.67 2.23
N LYS A 195 -0.94 13.96 2.58
CA LYS A 195 -2.02 14.55 3.38
C LYS A 195 -3.35 14.46 2.65
N ILE A 196 -3.40 14.83 1.36
CA ILE A 196 -4.63 14.72 0.54
C ILE A 196 -5.13 13.27 0.53
N LEU A 197 -4.25 12.29 0.32
CA LEU A 197 -4.62 10.88 0.31
C LEU A 197 -5.05 10.38 1.69
N ALA A 198 -4.38 10.81 2.75
CA ALA A 198 -4.71 10.48 4.14
C ALA A 198 -6.09 11.02 4.54
N ASP A 199 -6.37 12.28 4.24
CA ASP A 199 -7.65 12.93 4.53
C ASP A 199 -8.79 12.27 3.74
N ALA A 200 -8.52 11.82 2.50
CA ALA A 200 -9.47 11.03 1.73
C ALA A 200 -9.83 9.71 2.42
N ILE A 201 -8.85 8.96 2.94
CA ILE A 201 -9.11 7.71 3.67
C ILE A 201 -9.85 8.00 4.99
N ARG A 202 -9.45 9.02 5.74
CA ARG A 202 -10.14 9.43 6.97
C ARG A 202 -11.57 9.85 6.72
N THR A 203 -11.85 10.52 5.61
CA THR A 203 -13.24 10.83 5.22
C THR A 203 -14.04 9.54 5.00
N VAL A 204 -13.48 8.52 4.37
CA VAL A 204 -14.14 7.22 4.21
C VAL A 204 -14.39 6.56 5.57
N SER A 205 -13.43 6.61 6.50
CA SER A 205 -13.57 5.99 7.84
C SER A 205 -14.71 6.59 8.67
N THR A 206 -15.19 7.80 8.37
CA THR A 206 -16.33 8.41 9.07
C THR A 206 -17.66 7.74 8.76
N TYR A 207 -17.79 7.08 7.62
CA TYR A 207 -19.04 6.41 7.20
C TYR A 207 -18.87 4.91 6.94
N ASP A 208 -17.64 4.38 6.87
CA ASP A 208 -17.36 2.95 6.78
C ASP A 208 -16.43 2.50 7.91
N SER A 209 -17.03 1.86 8.91
CA SER A 209 -16.30 1.34 10.07
C SER A 209 -15.26 0.25 9.75
N THR A 210 -15.25 -0.29 8.53
CA THR A 210 -14.24 -1.27 8.08
C THR A 210 -12.94 -0.62 7.64
N VAL A 211 -12.94 0.70 7.41
CA VAL A 211 -11.76 1.51 7.11
C VAL A 211 -11.31 2.21 8.39
N GLY A 212 -10.02 2.10 8.72
CA GLY A 212 -9.46 2.68 9.94
C GLY A 212 -8.93 4.09 9.77
N GLU A 213 -8.83 4.82 10.87
CA GLU A 213 -8.24 6.17 10.91
C GLU A 213 -6.71 6.15 11.05
N ALA A 214 -6.17 5.08 11.65
CA ALA A 214 -4.73 4.87 11.72
C ALA A 214 -4.20 4.52 10.33
N LEU A 215 -3.23 5.28 9.85
CA LEU A 215 -2.73 5.19 8.49
C LEU A 215 -1.23 4.90 8.47
N LEU A 216 -0.78 4.28 7.40
CA LEU A 216 0.62 4.21 7.02
C LEU A 216 0.77 4.85 5.64
N ALA A 217 1.67 5.82 5.53
CA ALA A 217 2.03 6.44 4.27
C ALA A 217 3.50 6.13 3.92
N VAL A 218 3.76 5.91 2.64
CA VAL A 218 5.10 5.71 2.09
C VAL A 218 5.25 6.63 0.89
N SER A 219 6.34 7.39 0.84
CA SER A 219 6.75 8.17 -0.32
C SER A 219 8.14 7.73 -0.76
N ILE A 220 8.27 7.38 -2.03
CA ILE A 220 9.52 6.96 -2.65
C ILE A 220 9.87 8.02 -3.71
N PRO A 221 10.87 8.87 -3.47
CA PRO A 221 11.30 9.86 -4.47
C PRO A 221 11.88 9.17 -5.70
N LYS A 222 11.85 9.87 -6.84
CA LYS A 222 12.55 9.41 -8.04
C LYS A 222 14.03 9.23 -7.70
N VAL A 223 14.50 7.99 -7.85
CA VAL A 223 15.84 7.61 -7.43
C VAL A 223 16.87 8.38 -8.24
N ARG A 224 17.48 9.38 -7.64
CA ARG A 224 18.83 9.81 -7.95
C ARG A 224 19.76 9.02 -7.04
N ALA A 225 20.95 8.69 -7.48
CA ALA A 225 21.91 7.97 -6.65
C ALA A 225 22.07 8.67 -5.28
N GLY A 226 21.67 8.01 -4.20
CA GLY A 226 21.75 8.52 -2.83
C GLY A 226 20.47 9.05 -2.19
N GLU A 227 19.36 9.18 -2.91
CA GLU A 227 18.08 9.58 -2.30
C GLU A 227 17.41 8.40 -1.56
N LYS A 228 16.83 8.68 -0.40
CA LYS A 228 16.24 7.67 0.49
C LYS A 228 14.72 7.72 0.44
N ALA A 229 14.08 6.56 0.57
CA ALA A 229 12.64 6.50 0.76
C ALA A 229 12.22 7.18 2.06
N VAL A 230 11.11 7.91 2.04
CA VAL A 230 10.54 8.58 3.21
C VAL A 230 9.30 7.81 3.66
N PHE A 231 9.26 7.49 4.95
CA PHE A 231 8.12 6.82 5.57
C PHE A 231 7.39 7.81 6.48
N ALA A 232 6.08 7.80 6.44
CA ALA A 232 5.26 8.52 7.39
C ALA A 232 4.23 7.58 8.01
N ILE A 233 4.12 7.62 9.33
CA ILE A 233 3.09 6.92 10.07
C ILE A 233 2.23 7.96 10.77
N ALA A 234 0.95 7.98 10.44
CA ALA A 234 -0.04 8.73 11.16
C ALA A 234 -0.71 7.79 12.17
N SER A 235 -0.27 7.81 13.41
CA SER A 235 -0.92 7.08 14.50
C SER A 235 -1.78 8.06 15.28
N THR A 236 -3.02 7.66 15.54
CA THR A 236 -4.01 8.33 16.38
C THR A 236 -4.73 9.55 15.80
N PRO A 237 -5.92 9.87 16.38
CA PRO A 237 -6.86 10.84 15.80
C PRO A 237 -6.43 12.31 15.93
N ASN A 238 -5.22 12.60 16.30
CA ASN A 238 -4.74 13.97 16.23
C ASN A 238 -4.54 14.33 14.76
N LYS A 239 -5.55 14.98 14.19
CA LYS A 239 -5.74 15.25 12.76
C LYS A 239 -4.59 16.02 12.09
N ASP A 240 -3.65 16.54 12.86
CA ASP A 240 -2.69 17.52 12.38
C ASP A 240 -1.24 17.02 12.28
N SER A 241 -0.94 15.79 12.71
CA SER A 241 0.42 15.27 12.67
C SER A 241 0.57 14.04 11.77
N LEU A 242 0.89 14.28 10.51
CA LEU A 242 1.66 13.33 9.73
C LEU A 242 3.12 13.49 10.18
N THR A 243 3.61 12.53 10.95
CA THR A 243 5.00 12.58 11.40
C THR A 243 5.87 11.89 10.33
N PHE A 244 6.77 12.66 9.74
CA PHE A 244 7.78 12.11 8.85
C PHE A 244 8.88 11.48 9.66
N LEU A 245 9.12 10.19 9.48
CA LEU A 245 10.19 9.54 10.22
C LEU A 245 10.86 8.42 9.43
N TYR A 246 12.18 8.46 9.49
CA TYR A 246 13.04 7.29 9.33
C TYR A 246 12.88 6.28 10.48
N ILE A 247 12.19 6.68 11.54
CA ILE A 247 12.00 5.92 12.77
C ILE A 247 10.51 5.99 13.07
N ILE A 248 9.91 4.87 13.29
CA ILE A 248 8.51 4.70 13.61
C ILE A 248 8.24 5.31 14.98
N PRO A 249 7.32 6.27 15.10
CA PRO A 249 6.95 6.77 16.42
C PRO A 249 6.35 5.64 17.24
N VAL A 250 6.81 5.54 18.47
CA VAL A 250 6.13 4.76 19.51
C VAL A 250 4.85 5.55 19.85
N GLY A 251 3.68 4.96 19.61
CA GLY A 251 2.41 5.59 20.00
C GLY A 251 2.37 5.75 21.52
N ASP A 252 1.57 6.73 21.99
CA ASP A 252 1.36 7.07 23.40
C ASP A 252 1.29 5.83 24.28
N ASN A 253 2.35 5.54 25.00
CA ASN A 253 2.48 4.55 26.09
C ASN A 253 1.87 3.14 25.87
N LYS A 254 1.42 2.76 24.69
CA LYS A 254 0.65 1.53 24.44
C LYS A 254 1.22 0.59 23.39
N GLY A 255 2.48 0.67 23.10
CA GLY A 255 3.10 -0.35 22.28
C GLY A 255 3.94 0.16 21.12
N ILE A 256 4.80 -0.70 20.67
CA ILE A 256 5.68 -0.51 19.55
C ILE A 256 4.85 -0.56 18.27
N GLN A 257 4.92 0.47 17.46
CA GLN A 257 4.33 0.47 16.13
C GLN A 257 5.30 -0.13 15.14
N TYR A 258 4.80 -1.04 14.31
CA TYR A 258 5.59 -1.67 13.27
C TYR A 258 5.47 -0.89 11.97
N GLY A 259 6.60 -0.66 11.32
CA GLY A 259 6.69 -0.08 9.99
C GLY A 259 6.51 -1.11 8.87
N PRO A 260 6.69 -0.67 7.61
CA PRO A 260 6.64 -1.60 6.50
C PRO A 260 7.73 -2.66 6.64
N ASN A 261 7.42 -3.90 6.25
CA ASN A 261 8.45 -4.90 6.05
C ASN A 261 9.35 -4.47 4.90
N PHE A 262 10.61 -4.89 4.93
CA PHE A 262 11.58 -4.54 3.91
C PHE A 262 12.18 -5.81 3.29
N VAL A 263 12.24 -5.87 1.95
CA VAL A 263 12.87 -6.96 1.22
C VAL A 263 13.80 -6.38 0.16
N CYS A 264 15.02 -6.89 0.09
CA CYS A 264 15.96 -6.56 -0.97
C CYS A 264 16.96 -7.69 -1.19
N ALA A 265 17.15 -8.10 -2.46
CA ALA A 265 18.16 -9.06 -2.89
C ALA A 265 18.23 -10.35 -2.03
N GLY A 266 17.10 -10.95 -1.72
CA GLY A 266 17.00 -12.17 -0.92
C GLY A 266 17.11 -11.97 0.59
N SER A 267 17.27 -10.74 1.06
CA SER A 267 17.24 -10.39 2.49
C SER A 267 15.91 -9.75 2.85
N ALA A 268 15.42 -10.06 4.04
CA ALA A 268 14.18 -9.48 4.56
C ALA A 268 14.38 -8.92 5.96
N MET A 269 13.71 -7.81 6.24
CA MET A 269 13.56 -7.24 7.58
C MET A 269 12.07 -7.12 7.88
N THR A 270 11.63 -7.80 8.94
CA THR A 270 10.24 -7.78 9.40
C THR A 270 10.20 -7.22 10.82
N ASP A 271 9.01 -6.81 11.24
CA ASP A 271 8.79 -6.31 12.60
C ASP A 271 9.73 -5.17 12.98
N PHE A 272 10.01 -4.30 12.01
CA PHE A 272 10.83 -3.11 12.25
C PHE A 272 10.18 -2.29 13.36
N GLN A 273 10.87 -2.21 14.50
CA GLN A 273 10.40 -1.51 15.68
C GLN A 273 11.07 -0.15 15.74
N GLY A 274 10.29 0.91 15.79
CA GLY A 274 10.80 2.25 16.04
C GLY A 274 11.06 2.44 17.54
N GLY A 275 12.23 2.96 17.86
CA GLY A 275 12.52 3.49 19.20
C GLY A 275 11.85 4.85 19.43
N PRO A 276 11.83 5.34 20.68
CA PRO A 276 11.35 6.68 20.97
C PRO A 276 12.13 7.71 20.18
N ILE A 277 11.42 8.69 19.63
CA ILE A 277 12.04 9.84 18.97
C ILE A 277 12.87 10.56 20.03
N PRO A 278 14.16 10.84 19.80
CA PRO A 278 14.87 11.75 20.66
C PRO A 278 14.10 13.07 20.68
N SER A 279 13.64 13.51 21.84
CA SER A 279 13.08 14.84 21.98
C SER A 279 14.11 15.81 21.40
N SER A 280 13.72 16.57 20.35
CA SER A 280 14.52 17.68 19.90
C SER A 280 14.76 18.56 21.12
N GLY A 281 15.95 18.47 21.69
CA GLY A 281 16.36 19.38 22.74
C GLY A 281 16.22 20.79 22.20
N ASN A 282 15.50 21.63 22.97
CA ASN A 282 15.42 23.06 22.79
C ASN A 282 16.82 23.69 22.74
#